data_826bcf9897ac0db6a87c9c142531ccc5
#
_entry.id   826bcf9897ac0db6a87c9c142531ccc5
#
_cell.length_a   1.000
_cell.length_b   1.000
_cell.length_c   1.000
_cell.angle_alpha   90.00
_cell.angle_beta   90.00
_cell.angle_gamma   90.00
#
_symmetry.space_group_name_H-M   'P 1'
#
loop_
_entity.id
_entity.type
_entity.pdbx_description
1 polymer ?
#
loop_
_entity_poly.entity_id
_entity_poly.type
_entity_poly.pdbx_seq_one_letter_code
_entity_poly.pdbx_strand_id
1 'polypeptide(L)'
;MITIQAKYPAISSTPAPAVFRLRNVSCHFESVEAITGLNLEIGRGEKVALVGPSGAGKSTLIRLLNGSLAPTQGDVEVFGRSLARLSARQRRPIQRQIGTLYQQFHLVNNLAVIHNINAGRLGGWSLLKAWVSLIWPLETQIAAETLAQVGIPEKLYVRTACLSGGQQQRVAIARVLVQNPDVILADEPIASIDPERSREVMNLLRDLCGQGKTLIVSLHAIEYAFSHFDRIIGLRAGRLLFDDVPGAVTPSMIQALYRLT
;
A
#
# COMPACT_ATOMS: atom_id res chain seq x y z
N MET A 1 12.53 -41.87 11.57
CA MET A 1 11.60 -40.98 12.28
C MET A 1 12.37 -39.69 12.56
N ILE A 2 12.27 -38.67 11.70
CA ILE A 2 12.91 -37.38 11.88
C ILE A 2 11.80 -36.39 12.20
N THR A 3 11.75 -35.96 13.45
CA THR A 3 10.79 -34.97 13.95
C THR A 3 11.22 -33.59 13.50
N ILE A 4 10.53 -33.00 12.53
CA ILE A 4 10.71 -31.59 12.12
C ILE A 4 9.94 -30.76 13.14
N GLN A 5 10.63 -30.17 14.10
CA GLN A 5 10.09 -29.14 14.97
C GLN A 5 9.92 -27.84 14.14
N ALA A 6 8.68 -27.40 14.04
CA ALA A 6 8.31 -26.13 13.44
C ALA A 6 8.88 -24.97 14.27
N LYS A 7 9.80 -24.22 13.67
CA LYS A 7 10.47 -23.05 14.26
C LYS A 7 9.67 -21.78 13.96
N TYR A 8 8.47 -21.65 14.56
CA TYR A 8 7.77 -20.39 14.60
C TYR A 8 7.77 -19.86 16.03
N PRO A 9 8.28 -18.65 16.29
CA PRO A 9 8.17 -18.05 17.62
C PRO A 9 6.69 -17.77 17.91
N ALA A 10 6.24 -18.15 19.11
CA ALA A 10 4.91 -17.87 19.61
C ALA A 10 4.64 -16.36 19.53
N ILE A 11 3.53 -15.99 18.89
CA ILE A 11 3.04 -14.61 18.80
C ILE A 11 2.78 -14.14 20.25
N SER A 12 3.44 -13.06 20.65
CA SER A 12 3.25 -12.45 21.97
C SER A 12 1.77 -12.09 22.15
N SER A 13 1.19 -12.43 23.29
CA SER A 13 -0.25 -12.41 23.59
C SER A 13 -0.88 -11.03 23.83
N THR A 14 -0.24 -9.95 23.42
CA THR A 14 -0.86 -8.62 23.38
C THR A 14 -1.06 -8.23 21.93
N PRO A 15 -2.30 -8.05 21.46
CA PRO A 15 -2.54 -7.63 20.09
C PRO A 15 -1.84 -6.28 19.85
N ALA A 16 -1.04 -6.21 18.79
CA ALA A 16 -0.39 -4.97 18.40
C ALA A 16 -1.46 -3.88 18.21
N PRO A 17 -1.20 -2.62 18.61
CA PRO A 17 -2.20 -1.58 18.49
C PRO A 17 -2.65 -1.46 17.03
N ALA A 18 -3.96 -1.47 16.82
CA ALA A 18 -4.55 -1.40 15.49
C ALA A 18 -4.13 -0.10 14.78
N VAL A 19 -3.62 -0.24 13.56
CA VAL A 19 -3.36 0.89 12.66
C VAL A 19 -4.63 1.29 11.93
N PHE A 20 -5.40 0.30 11.49
CA PHE A 20 -6.70 0.49 10.85
C PHE A 20 -7.78 -0.29 11.61
N ARG A 21 -8.92 0.36 11.79
CA ARG A 21 -10.15 -0.28 12.26
C ARG A 21 -11.33 0.22 11.46
N LEU A 22 -12.01 -0.68 10.77
CA LEU A 22 -13.21 -0.44 10.00
C LEU A 22 -14.39 -1.06 10.75
N ARG A 23 -15.47 -0.29 10.95
CA ARG A 23 -16.68 -0.74 11.62
C ARG A 23 -17.88 -0.54 10.72
N ASN A 24 -18.44 -1.63 10.24
CA ASN A 24 -19.61 -1.69 9.36
C ASN A 24 -19.50 -0.70 8.18
N VAL A 25 -18.33 -0.69 7.53
CA VAL A 25 -18.01 0.27 6.47
C VAL A 25 -18.67 -0.15 5.16
N SER A 26 -19.44 0.77 4.57
CA SER A 26 -19.99 0.64 3.21
C SER A 26 -19.57 1.83 2.35
N CYS A 27 -19.39 1.58 1.06
CA CYS A 27 -19.04 2.59 0.08
C CYS A 27 -19.78 2.34 -1.22
N HIS A 28 -20.61 3.29 -1.64
CA HIS A 28 -21.44 3.23 -2.83
C HIS A 28 -21.01 4.33 -3.80
N PHE A 29 -20.97 4.00 -5.08
CA PHE A 29 -20.77 4.93 -6.19
C PHE A 29 -21.98 4.82 -7.11
N GLU A 30 -22.85 5.82 -7.12
CA GLU A 30 -24.10 5.81 -7.89
C GLU A 30 -24.90 4.51 -7.69
N SER A 31 -24.84 3.57 -8.65
CA SER A 31 -25.54 2.28 -8.60
C SER A 31 -24.66 1.10 -8.16
N VAL A 32 -23.35 1.32 -7.88
CA VAL A 32 -22.39 0.24 -7.56
C VAL A 32 -22.05 0.22 -6.09
N GLU A 33 -22.34 -0.89 -5.44
CA GLU A 33 -21.85 -1.17 -4.07
C GLU A 33 -20.41 -1.68 -4.14
N ALA A 34 -19.45 -0.79 -3.91
CA ALA A 34 -18.04 -1.15 -3.98
C ALA A 34 -17.52 -1.84 -2.70
N ILE A 35 -18.07 -1.49 -1.56
CA ILE A 35 -17.82 -2.12 -0.25
C ILE A 35 -19.14 -2.17 0.52
N THR A 36 -19.44 -3.29 1.17
CA THR A 36 -20.68 -3.51 1.91
C THR A 36 -20.42 -4.11 3.29
N GLY A 37 -20.73 -3.35 4.34
CA GLY A 37 -20.74 -3.81 5.73
C GLY A 37 -19.41 -4.37 6.22
N LEU A 38 -18.27 -3.86 5.73
CA LEU A 38 -16.95 -4.37 6.02
C LEU A 38 -16.55 -4.06 7.47
N ASN A 39 -16.18 -5.11 8.21
CA ASN A 39 -15.51 -5.03 9.49
C ASN A 39 -14.10 -5.59 9.34
N LEU A 40 -13.08 -4.80 9.69
CA LEU A 40 -11.69 -5.19 9.50
C LEU A 40 -10.81 -4.45 10.51
N GLU A 41 -9.85 -5.17 11.07
CA GLU A 41 -8.81 -4.58 11.92
C GLU A 41 -7.44 -5.02 11.42
N ILE A 42 -6.50 -4.07 11.24
CA ILE A 42 -5.13 -4.35 10.82
C ILE A 42 -4.19 -3.76 11.86
N GLY A 43 -3.33 -4.61 12.41
CA GLY A 43 -2.33 -4.27 13.41
C GLY A 43 -1.09 -3.58 12.83
N ARG A 44 -0.32 -2.96 13.72
CA ARG A 44 0.96 -2.35 13.35
C ARG A 44 1.98 -3.44 12.99
N GLY A 45 2.72 -3.23 11.89
CA GLY A 45 3.76 -4.14 11.42
C GLY A 45 3.24 -5.35 10.63
N GLU A 46 1.91 -5.52 10.49
CA GLU A 46 1.36 -6.60 9.67
C GLU A 46 1.68 -6.41 8.18
N LYS A 47 1.92 -7.52 7.50
CA LYS A 47 2.03 -7.59 6.03
C LYS A 47 0.82 -8.32 5.48
N VAL A 48 -0.09 -7.56 4.88
CA VAL A 48 -1.43 -8.01 4.46
C VAL A 48 -1.56 -7.99 2.95
N ALA A 49 -1.95 -9.12 2.37
CA ALA A 49 -2.35 -9.21 0.97
C ALA A 49 -3.88 -9.07 0.85
N LEU A 50 -4.35 -8.16 0.00
CA LEU A 50 -5.74 -8.05 -0.41
C LEU A 50 -5.91 -8.79 -1.74
N VAL A 51 -6.67 -9.88 -1.76
CA VAL A 51 -6.87 -10.70 -2.96
C VAL A 51 -8.35 -10.71 -3.36
N GLY A 52 -8.61 -10.93 -4.64
CA GLY A 52 -9.96 -11.00 -5.19
C GLY A 52 -10.02 -10.60 -6.65
N PRO A 53 -11.13 -10.91 -7.34
CA PRO A 53 -11.31 -10.58 -8.76
C PRO A 53 -11.31 -9.06 -9.00
N SER A 54 -11.24 -8.67 -10.26
CA SER A 54 -11.46 -7.26 -10.66
C SER A 54 -12.86 -6.82 -10.20
N GLY A 55 -12.95 -5.59 -9.68
CA GLY A 55 -14.21 -5.09 -9.13
C GLY A 55 -14.56 -5.59 -7.71
N ALA A 56 -13.72 -6.41 -7.07
CA ALA A 56 -13.98 -6.90 -5.71
C ALA A 56 -13.97 -5.82 -4.60
N GLY A 57 -13.53 -4.58 -4.91
CA GLY A 57 -13.46 -3.48 -3.94
C GLY A 57 -12.06 -3.22 -3.37
N LYS A 58 -11.00 -3.89 -3.85
CA LYS A 58 -9.62 -3.76 -3.33
C LYS A 58 -9.10 -2.31 -3.38
N SER A 59 -9.17 -1.67 -4.55
CA SER A 59 -8.73 -0.27 -4.72
C SER A 59 -9.60 0.70 -3.91
N THR A 60 -10.90 0.41 -3.78
CA THR A 60 -11.81 1.19 -2.93
C THR A 60 -11.40 1.09 -1.47
N LEU A 61 -11.07 -0.10 -0.99
CA LEU A 61 -10.56 -0.30 0.37
C LEU A 61 -9.26 0.48 0.59
N ILE A 62 -8.29 0.39 -0.32
CA ILE A 62 -7.04 1.17 -0.23
C ILE A 62 -7.33 2.69 -0.14
N ARG A 63 -8.29 3.20 -0.91
CA ARG A 63 -8.68 4.61 -0.88
C ARG A 63 -9.41 5.02 0.40
N LEU A 64 -10.15 4.11 1.04
CA LEU A 64 -10.73 4.31 2.37
C LEU A 64 -9.63 4.36 3.44
N LEU A 65 -8.66 3.43 3.39
CA LEU A 65 -7.55 3.36 4.35
C LEU A 65 -6.63 4.57 4.29
N ASN A 66 -6.32 5.10 3.09
CA ASN A 66 -5.49 6.31 2.96
C ASN A 66 -6.27 7.63 3.17
N GLY A 67 -7.58 7.55 3.44
CA GLY A 67 -8.44 8.70 3.66
C GLY A 67 -8.67 9.61 2.45
N SER A 68 -8.40 9.13 1.22
CA SER A 68 -8.74 9.83 -0.02
C SER A 68 -10.21 9.65 -0.40
N LEU A 69 -10.87 8.65 0.17
CA LEU A 69 -12.28 8.36 0.02
C LEU A 69 -12.93 8.30 1.41
N ALA A 70 -14.11 8.92 1.54
CA ALA A 70 -14.93 8.77 2.74
C ALA A 70 -15.92 7.61 2.55
N PRO A 71 -16.19 6.82 3.60
CA PRO A 71 -17.24 5.81 3.53
C PRO A 71 -18.62 6.47 3.42
N THR A 72 -19.59 5.78 2.77
CA THR A 72 -20.98 6.18 2.74
C THR A 72 -21.68 5.87 4.06
N GLN A 73 -21.28 4.75 4.70
CA GLN A 73 -21.76 4.33 6.01
C GLN A 73 -20.60 3.71 6.81
N GLY A 74 -20.78 3.68 8.14
CA GLY A 74 -19.77 3.14 9.04
C GLY A 74 -18.66 4.13 9.39
N ASP A 75 -17.60 3.62 10.00
CA ASP A 75 -16.46 4.44 10.44
C ASP A 75 -15.13 3.79 10.11
N VAL A 76 -14.18 4.62 9.65
CA VAL A 76 -12.80 4.24 9.39
C VAL A 76 -11.91 4.96 10.40
N GLU A 77 -11.33 4.21 11.30
CA GLU A 77 -10.31 4.70 12.23
C GLU A 77 -8.91 4.40 11.68
N VAL A 78 -8.05 5.40 11.73
CA VAL A 78 -6.62 5.30 11.35
C VAL A 78 -5.78 5.83 12.50
N PHE A 79 -4.85 5.03 13.00
CA PHE A 79 -4.06 5.34 14.21
C PHE A 79 -4.95 5.76 15.39
N GLY A 80 -6.09 5.08 15.59
CA GLY A 80 -7.05 5.35 16.65
C GLY A 80 -7.88 6.62 16.47
N ARG A 81 -7.86 7.25 15.29
CA ARG A 81 -8.65 8.46 14.98
C ARG A 81 -9.67 8.18 13.88
N SER A 82 -10.94 8.44 14.12
CA SER A 82 -11.99 8.36 13.11
C SER A 82 -11.81 9.44 12.05
N LEU A 83 -11.61 9.03 10.79
CA LEU A 83 -11.43 9.95 9.67
C LEU A 83 -12.68 10.80 9.39
N ALA A 84 -13.87 10.26 9.68
CA ALA A 84 -15.13 10.99 9.49
C ALA A 84 -15.24 12.23 10.37
N ARG A 85 -14.64 12.20 11.57
CA ARG A 85 -14.67 13.29 12.55
C ARG A 85 -13.60 14.35 12.34
N LEU A 86 -12.69 14.16 11.39
CA LEU A 86 -11.56 15.05 11.16
C LEU A 86 -11.81 15.98 9.98
N SER A 87 -11.46 17.26 10.15
CA SER A 87 -11.36 18.20 9.04
C SER A 87 -10.21 17.83 8.09
N ALA A 88 -10.22 18.35 6.87
CA ALA A 88 -9.14 18.12 5.89
C ALA A 88 -7.75 18.50 6.45
N ARG A 89 -7.65 19.58 7.26
CA ARG A 89 -6.40 19.99 7.91
C ARG A 89 -5.92 18.98 8.95
N GLN A 90 -6.84 18.40 9.71
CA GLN A 90 -6.53 17.40 10.74
C GLN A 90 -6.20 16.02 10.15
N ARG A 91 -6.69 15.69 8.94
CA ARG A 91 -6.34 14.45 8.24
C ARG A 91 -4.91 14.45 7.68
N ARG A 92 -4.37 15.60 7.28
CA ARG A 92 -3.02 15.71 6.68
C ARG A 92 -1.90 15.03 7.48
N PRO A 93 -1.77 15.20 8.82
CA PRO A 93 -0.76 14.50 9.60
C PRO A 93 -0.91 12.98 9.58
N ILE A 94 -2.14 12.46 9.52
CA ILE A 94 -2.43 11.03 9.39
C ILE A 94 -2.00 10.54 8.01
N GLN A 95 -2.41 11.23 6.95
CA GLN A 95 -2.07 10.88 5.56
C GLN A 95 -0.56 10.89 5.29
N ARG A 96 0.21 11.72 6.02
CA ARG A 96 1.67 11.71 5.93
C ARG A 96 2.30 10.43 6.46
N GLN A 97 1.65 9.72 7.37
CA GLN A 97 2.11 8.45 7.91
C GLN A 97 1.73 7.27 7.00
N ILE A 98 0.99 7.54 5.91
CA ILE A 98 0.53 6.53 4.94
C ILE A 98 1.12 6.87 3.58
N GLY A 99 2.03 6.03 3.09
CA GLY A 99 2.53 6.09 1.72
C GLY A 99 1.65 5.24 0.81
N THR A 100 1.21 5.78 -0.32
CA THR A 100 0.39 5.01 -1.27
C THR A 100 1.07 4.90 -2.63
N LEU A 101 1.30 3.67 -3.07
CA LEU A 101 1.73 3.31 -4.41
C LEU A 101 0.50 2.92 -5.23
N TYR A 102 0.17 3.71 -6.24
CA TYR A 102 -0.96 3.47 -7.13
C TYR A 102 -0.54 2.66 -8.35
N GLN A 103 -1.46 1.92 -8.94
CA GLN A 103 -1.28 1.14 -10.17
C GLN A 103 -0.75 2.01 -11.32
N GLN A 104 -1.35 3.18 -11.54
CA GLN A 104 -0.76 4.22 -12.38
C GLN A 104 0.15 5.04 -11.49
N PHE A 105 1.44 4.98 -11.67
CA PHE A 105 2.46 5.57 -10.79
C PHE A 105 2.26 7.07 -10.49
N HIS A 106 1.42 7.77 -11.26
CA HIS A 106 1.14 9.21 -11.14
C HIS A 106 2.42 10.05 -11.07
N LEU A 107 3.39 9.71 -11.90
CA LEU A 107 4.61 10.48 -12.06
C LEU A 107 4.40 11.60 -13.08
N VAL A 108 5.04 12.74 -12.82
CA VAL A 108 5.03 13.86 -13.77
C VAL A 108 6.14 13.63 -14.80
N ASN A 109 5.79 13.21 -16.01
CA ASN A 109 6.72 12.75 -17.04
C ASN A 109 7.72 13.84 -17.48
N ASN A 110 7.29 15.11 -17.52
CA ASN A 110 8.13 16.22 -17.98
C ASN A 110 9.13 16.72 -16.93
N LEU A 111 9.05 16.23 -15.69
CA LEU A 111 9.97 16.58 -14.61
C LEU A 111 11.12 15.58 -14.50
N ALA A 112 12.25 16.03 -13.99
CA ALA A 112 13.33 15.15 -13.56
C ALA A 112 12.87 14.29 -12.37
N VAL A 113 13.48 13.10 -12.23
CA VAL A 113 13.17 12.12 -11.19
C VAL A 113 13.20 12.73 -9.78
N ILE A 114 14.18 13.59 -9.48
CA ILE A 114 14.30 14.27 -8.18
C ILE A 114 13.03 15.02 -7.78
N HIS A 115 12.36 15.70 -8.72
CA HIS A 115 11.12 16.43 -8.42
C HIS A 115 9.96 15.47 -8.13
N ASN A 116 9.89 14.34 -8.85
CA ASN A 116 8.89 13.30 -8.57
C ASN A 116 9.10 12.67 -7.18
N ILE A 117 10.34 12.42 -6.77
CA ILE A 117 10.65 11.91 -5.42
C ILE A 117 10.29 12.96 -4.39
N ASN A 118 10.74 14.20 -4.55
CA ASN A 118 10.48 15.29 -3.60
C ASN A 118 8.99 15.58 -3.43
N ALA A 119 8.14 15.25 -4.42
CA ALA A 119 6.68 15.34 -4.27
C ALA A 119 6.15 14.52 -3.07
N GLY A 120 6.81 13.42 -2.70
CA GLY A 120 6.49 12.65 -1.50
C GLY A 120 6.65 13.43 -0.19
N ARG A 121 7.48 14.50 -0.18
CA ARG A 121 7.73 15.32 1.01
C ARG A 121 6.91 16.60 1.07
N LEU A 122 6.22 16.97 -0.02
CA LEU A 122 5.44 18.22 -0.10
C LEU A 122 4.44 18.38 1.05
N GLY A 123 3.83 17.30 1.48
CA GLY A 123 2.91 17.30 2.61
C GLY A 123 3.55 17.80 3.92
N GLY A 124 4.87 17.70 4.08
CA GLY A 124 5.65 18.14 5.24
C GLY A 124 6.26 19.53 5.13
N TRP A 125 6.31 20.10 3.92
CA TRP A 125 6.98 21.37 3.66
C TRP A 125 6.06 22.58 3.88
N SER A 126 6.67 23.72 4.22
CA SER A 126 5.97 24.99 4.16
C SER A 126 5.67 25.37 2.71
N LEU A 127 4.67 26.22 2.47
CA LEU A 127 4.33 26.69 1.12
C LEU A 127 5.55 27.32 0.41
N LEU A 128 6.36 28.12 1.13
CA LEU A 128 7.55 28.72 0.57
C LEU A 128 8.58 27.65 0.13
N LYS A 129 8.84 26.66 0.98
CA LYS A 129 9.76 25.56 0.64
C LYS A 129 9.25 24.74 -0.55
N ALA A 130 7.94 24.47 -0.60
CA ALA A 130 7.32 23.79 -1.73
C ALA A 130 7.48 24.58 -3.04
N TRP A 131 7.28 25.89 -3.00
CA TRP A 131 7.48 26.80 -4.15
C TRP A 131 8.93 26.81 -4.64
N VAL A 132 9.89 26.95 -3.74
CA VAL A 132 11.33 26.91 -4.09
C VAL A 132 11.70 25.58 -4.72
N SER A 133 11.13 24.46 -4.26
CA SER A 133 11.43 23.13 -4.77
C SER A 133 10.99 22.89 -6.23
N LEU A 134 10.08 23.71 -6.76
CA LEU A 134 9.67 23.64 -8.17
C LEU A 134 10.75 24.17 -9.12
N ILE A 135 11.56 25.12 -8.64
CA ILE A 135 12.62 25.77 -9.45
C ILE A 135 13.97 25.15 -9.11
N TRP A 136 14.22 24.88 -7.84
CA TRP A 136 15.49 24.36 -7.34
C TRP A 136 15.28 23.02 -6.64
N PRO A 137 15.94 21.94 -7.08
CA PRO A 137 15.78 20.63 -6.44
C PRO A 137 16.34 20.68 -5.02
N LEU A 138 15.45 20.57 -4.03
CA LEU A 138 15.81 20.55 -2.61
C LEU A 138 16.07 19.09 -2.17
N GLU A 139 16.79 18.94 -1.04
CA GLU A 139 17.01 17.64 -0.39
C GLU A 139 17.55 16.56 -1.34
N THR A 140 18.48 16.97 -2.21
CA THR A 140 19.08 16.12 -3.24
C THR A 140 19.72 14.86 -2.67
N GLN A 141 20.38 14.96 -1.52
CA GLN A 141 21.03 13.83 -0.86
C GLN A 141 20.00 12.76 -0.45
N ILE A 142 18.90 13.16 0.18
CA ILE A 142 17.84 12.22 0.60
C ILE A 142 17.21 11.54 -0.61
N ALA A 143 16.96 12.30 -1.69
CA ALA A 143 16.45 11.73 -2.93
C ALA A 143 17.43 10.72 -3.56
N ALA A 144 18.73 11.02 -3.56
CA ALA A 144 19.77 10.13 -4.07
C ALA A 144 19.88 8.83 -3.23
N GLU A 145 19.89 8.96 -1.90
CA GLU A 145 19.91 7.81 -0.99
C GLU A 145 18.67 6.91 -1.19
N THR A 146 17.50 7.54 -1.37
CA THR A 146 16.26 6.80 -1.61
C THR A 146 16.29 6.10 -2.98
N LEU A 147 16.86 6.73 -4.01
CA LEU A 147 17.06 6.08 -5.32
C LEU A 147 18.07 4.93 -5.25
N ALA A 148 19.09 5.04 -4.41
CA ALA A 148 20.03 3.94 -4.19
C ALA A 148 19.33 2.73 -3.55
N GLN A 149 18.41 2.95 -2.59
CA GLN A 149 17.61 1.88 -1.98
C GLN A 149 16.75 1.12 -3.01
N VAL A 150 16.28 1.80 -4.05
CA VAL A 150 15.52 1.16 -5.13
C VAL A 150 16.38 0.76 -6.35
N GLY A 151 17.71 0.90 -6.25
CA GLY A 151 18.68 0.37 -7.23
C GLY A 151 18.82 1.17 -8.53
N ILE A 152 18.52 2.47 -8.54
CA ILE A 152 18.65 3.35 -9.72
C ILE A 152 19.23 4.74 -9.36
N PRO A 153 20.33 4.84 -8.59
CA PRO A 153 20.87 6.13 -8.12
C PRO A 153 21.29 7.08 -9.24
N GLU A 154 21.72 6.53 -10.37
CA GLU A 154 22.18 7.29 -11.54
C GLU A 154 21.05 8.04 -12.29
N LYS A 155 19.79 7.77 -11.96
CA LYS A 155 18.63 8.37 -12.64
C LYS A 155 18.14 9.68 -12.02
N LEU A 156 18.78 10.21 -10.98
CA LEU A 156 18.31 11.34 -10.18
C LEU A 156 17.89 12.57 -11.01
N TYR A 157 18.66 12.92 -12.02
CA TYR A 157 18.42 14.08 -12.87
C TYR A 157 17.84 13.76 -14.26
N VAL A 158 17.56 12.48 -14.52
CA VAL A 158 16.96 12.04 -15.79
C VAL A 158 15.50 12.46 -15.84
N ARG A 159 15.00 12.89 -16.99
CA ARG A 159 13.56 13.12 -17.20
C ARG A 159 12.79 11.82 -17.02
N THR A 160 11.70 11.87 -16.28
CA THR A 160 10.87 10.69 -15.97
C THR A 160 10.31 10.04 -17.24
N ALA A 161 9.99 10.81 -18.28
CA ALA A 161 9.56 10.29 -19.58
C ALA A 161 10.62 9.40 -20.29
N CYS A 162 11.90 9.56 -19.95
CA CYS A 162 13.00 8.77 -20.55
C CYS A 162 13.25 7.45 -19.81
N LEU A 163 12.49 7.17 -18.75
CA LEU A 163 12.63 5.96 -17.95
C LEU A 163 11.80 4.80 -18.55
N SER A 164 12.31 3.57 -18.43
CA SER A 164 11.51 2.38 -18.66
C SER A 164 10.39 2.25 -17.62
N GLY A 165 9.32 1.48 -17.90
CA GLY A 165 8.23 1.25 -16.95
C GLY A 165 8.70 0.74 -15.59
N GLY A 166 9.65 -0.20 -15.56
CA GLY A 166 10.24 -0.69 -14.30
C GLY A 166 11.05 0.37 -13.55
N GLN A 167 11.76 1.27 -14.26
CA GLN A 167 12.44 2.41 -13.63
C GLN A 167 11.44 3.42 -13.09
N GLN A 168 10.35 3.71 -13.81
CA GLN A 168 9.27 4.58 -13.32
C GLN A 168 8.62 4.00 -12.05
N GLN A 169 8.42 2.70 -12.00
CA GLN A 169 7.93 2.00 -10.81
C GLN A 169 8.88 2.19 -9.62
N ARG A 170 10.18 2.00 -9.81
CA ARG A 170 11.19 2.25 -8.77
C ARG A 170 11.19 3.70 -8.29
N VAL A 171 11.00 4.67 -9.20
CA VAL A 171 10.82 6.10 -8.84
C VAL A 171 9.54 6.30 -8.00
N ALA A 172 8.44 5.64 -8.35
CA ALA A 172 7.19 5.72 -7.57
C ALA A 172 7.37 5.13 -6.16
N ILE A 173 8.09 4.02 -6.03
CA ILE A 173 8.46 3.44 -4.73
C ILE A 173 9.35 4.42 -3.95
N ALA A 174 10.38 4.99 -4.58
CA ALA A 174 11.26 5.98 -3.97
C ALA A 174 10.47 7.21 -3.46
N ARG A 175 9.48 7.69 -4.22
CA ARG A 175 8.57 8.76 -3.79
C ARG A 175 7.78 8.41 -2.53
N VAL A 176 7.37 7.15 -2.36
CA VAL A 176 6.70 6.68 -1.14
C VAL A 176 7.71 6.62 0.01
N LEU A 177 8.91 6.11 -0.24
CA LEU A 177 9.94 5.93 0.78
C LEU A 177 10.45 7.24 1.37
N VAL A 178 10.67 8.26 0.52
CA VAL A 178 11.17 9.58 0.96
C VAL A 178 10.21 10.25 1.94
N GLN A 179 8.94 9.87 1.93
CA GLN A 179 7.92 10.30 2.89
C GLN A 179 8.17 9.69 4.28
N ASN A 180 8.91 8.57 4.37
CA ASN A 180 9.15 7.75 5.55
C ASN A 180 7.85 7.38 6.30
N PRO A 181 6.89 6.73 5.64
CA PRO A 181 5.59 6.42 6.22
C PRO A 181 5.68 5.26 7.22
N ASP A 182 4.73 5.19 8.18
CA ASP A 182 4.52 4.04 9.07
C ASP A 182 3.77 2.91 8.36
N VAL A 183 2.98 3.25 7.33
CA VAL A 183 2.17 2.33 6.52
C VAL A 183 2.44 2.52 5.05
N ILE A 184 2.62 1.43 4.32
CA ILE A 184 2.68 1.41 2.86
C ILE A 184 1.45 0.68 2.33
N LEU A 185 0.66 1.38 1.51
CA LEU A 185 -0.44 0.81 0.75
C LEU A 185 -0.01 0.71 -0.72
N ALA A 186 -0.14 -0.45 -1.34
CA ALA A 186 0.17 -0.61 -2.75
C ALA A 186 -1.02 -1.22 -3.50
N ASP A 187 -1.50 -0.49 -4.49
CA ASP A 187 -2.62 -0.93 -5.33
C ASP A 187 -2.10 -1.52 -6.63
N GLU A 188 -2.15 -2.85 -6.73
CA GLU A 188 -1.71 -3.66 -7.86
C GLU A 188 -0.30 -3.30 -8.37
N PRO A 189 0.72 -3.31 -7.48
CA PRO A 189 2.06 -2.82 -7.83
C PRO A 189 2.77 -3.67 -8.89
N ILE A 190 2.32 -4.90 -9.15
CA ILE A 190 2.91 -5.85 -10.10
C ILE A 190 2.00 -6.14 -11.31
N ALA A 191 0.95 -5.31 -11.52
CA ALA A 191 0.07 -5.49 -12.67
C ALA A 191 0.85 -5.28 -13.98
N SER A 192 0.66 -6.20 -14.94
CA SER A 192 1.26 -6.12 -16.29
C SER A 192 2.79 -6.15 -16.34
N ILE A 193 3.43 -6.75 -15.33
CA ILE A 193 4.88 -6.95 -15.28
C ILE A 193 5.19 -8.44 -15.38
N ASP A 194 6.35 -8.77 -15.95
CA ASP A 194 6.82 -10.15 -16.01
C ASP A 194 7.08 -10.74 -14.59
N PRO A 195 7.05 -12.09 -14.47
CA PRO A 195 7.13 -12.75 -13.15
C PRO A 195 8.45 -12.47 -12.40
N GLU A 196 9.56 -12.29 -13.10
CA GLU A 196 10.87 -12.06 -12.49
C GLU A 196 10.91 -10.67 -11.83
N ARG A 197 10.52 -9.64 -12.57
CA ARG A 197 10.40 -8.26 -12.05
C ARG A 197 9.34 -8.15 -10.96
N SER A 198 8.26 -8.90 -11.08
CA SER A 198 7.22 -8.95 -10.04
C SER A 198 7.81 -9.41 -8.71
N ARG A 199 8.64 -10.46 -8.70
CA ARG A 199 9.34 -10.91 -7.50
C ARG A 199 10.29 -9.87 -6.94
N GLU A 200 11.07 -9.18 -7.80
CA GLU A 200 11.96 -8.10 -7.37
C GLU A 200 11.19 -6.99 -6.65
N VAL A 201 10.06 -6.54 -7.23
CA VAL A 201 9.21 -5.50 -6.64
C VAL A 201 8.62 -5.94 -5.31
N MET A 202 8.13 -7.19 -5.23
CA MET A 202 7.54 -7.73 -4.01
C MET A 202 8.61 -7.89 -2.90
N ASN A 203 9.79 -8.39 -3.24
CA ASN A 203 10.92 -8.46 -2.30
C ASN A 203 11.31 -7.07 -1.82
N LEU A 204 11.45 -6.10 -2.74
CA LEU A 204 11.78 -4.72 -2.40
C LEU A 204 10.75 -4.12 -1.42
N LEU A 205 9.45 -4.24 -1.70
CA LEU A 205 8.40 -3.73 -0.81
C LEU A 205 8.45 -4.41 0.57
N ARG A 206 8.68 -5.72 0.61
CA ARG A 206 8.80 -6.48 1.86
C ARG A 206 10.02 -6.06 2.68
N ASP A 207 11.17 -5.90 2.05
CA ASP A 207 12.43 -5.51 2.69
C ASP A 207 12.35 -4.09 3.26
N LEU A 208 11.73 -3.16 2.52
CA LEU A 208 11.48 -1.80 2.95
C LEU A 208 10.52 -1.73 4.16
N CYS A 209 9.67 -2.73 4.35
CA CYS A 209 8.77 -2.86 5.49
C CYS A 209 9.37 -3.70 6.64
N GLY A 210 10.55 -4.28 6.48
CA GLY A 210 11.23 -5.12 7.48
C GLY A 210 11.52 -4.44 8.82
N GLN A 211 11.38 -3.11 8.90
CA GLN A 211 11.60 -2.30 10.10
C GLN A 211 10.32 -2.03 10.91
N GLY A 212 9.34 -2.94 10.89
CA GLY A 212 8.09 -2.80 11.65
C GLY A 212 7.04 -1.88 11.02
N LYS A 213 7.19 -1.53 9.75
CA LYS A 213 6.17 -0.82 8.97
C LYS A 213 5.06 -1.79 8.56
N THR A 214 3.83 -1.29 8.52
CA THR A 214 2.67 -2.04 8.01
C THR A 214 2.65 -1.99 6.48
N LEU A 215 2.45 -3.13 5.84
CA LEU A 215 2.34 -3.25 4.38
C LEU A 215 1.00 -3.84 3.99
N ILE A 216 0.25 -3.17 3.14
CA ILE A 216 -0.99 -3.68 2.58
C ILE A 216 -0.89 -3.60 1.06
N VAL A 217 -1.03 -4.73 0.38
CA VAL A 217 -0.89 -4.82 -1.08
C VAL A 217 -2.10 -5.48 -1.69
N SER A 218 -2.73 -4.85 -2.67
CA SER A 218 -3.73 -5.52 -3.50
C SER A 218 -3.04 -6.32 -4.61
N LEU A 219 -3.48 -7.56 -4.78
CA LEU A 219 -2.91 -8.51 -5.72
C LEU A 219 -3.99 -9.20 -6.55
N HIS A 220 -3.66 -9.48 -7.82
CA HIS A 220 -4.41 -10.41 -8.65
C HIS A 220 -3.79 -11.82 -8.60
N ALA A 221 -2.45 -11.90 -8.60
CA ALA A 221 -1.71 -13.16 -8.54
C ALA A 221 -1.58 -13.62 -7.07
N ILE A 222 -2.38 -14.62 -6.71
CA ILE A 222 -2.49 -15.12 -5.33
C ILE A 222 -1.19 -15.78 -4.84
N GLU A 223 -0.35 -16.26 -5.76
CA GLU A 223 0.92 -16.93 -5.45
C GLU A 223 1.85 -16.00 -4.65
N TYR A 224 1.85 -14.71 -4.95
CA TYR A 224 2.63 -13.71 -4.20
C TYR A 224 2.06 -13.48 -2.80
N ALA A 225 0.73 -13.65 -2.60
CA ALA A 225 0.12 -13.54 -1.28
C ALA A 225 0.66 -14.61 -0.32
N PHE A 226 0.79 -15.85 -0.80
CA PHE A 226 1.32 -16.96 0.00
C PHE A 226 2.79 -16.83 0.36
N SER A 227 3.60 -16.24 -0.52
CA SER A 227 5.06 -16.23 -0.37
C SER A 227 5.61 -14.99 0.33
N HIS A 228 4.86 -13.87 0.38
CA HIS A 228 5.38 -12.58 0.83
C HIS A 228 4.61 -11.95 1.99
N PHE A 229 3.46 -12.50 2.39
CA PHE A 229 2.57 -11.89 3.38
C PHE A 229 2.27 -12.81 4.56
N ASP A 230 1.96 -12.20 5.70
CA ASP A 230 1.66 -12.91 6.93
C ASP A 230 0.14 -13.15 7.08
N ARG A 231 -0.68 -12.41 6.31
CA ARG A 231 -2.14 -12.42 6.35
C ARG A 231 -2.73 -12.19 4.97
N ILE A 232 -3.77 -12.93 4.62
CA ILE A 232 -4.45 -12.82 3.32
C ILE A 232 -5.92 -12.51 3.57
N ILE A 233 -6.38 -11.41 3.00
CA ILE A 233 -7.76 -10.95 3.05
C ILE A 233 -8.39 -11.14 1.67
N GLY A 234 -9.38 -12.01 1.57
CA GLY A 234 -10.15 -12.27 0.36
C GLY A 234 -11.38 -11.38 0.27
N LEU A 235 -11.44 -10.53 -0.76
CA LEU A 235 -12.59 -9.67 -1.04
C LEU A 235 -13.34 -10.15 -2.28
N ARG A 236 -14.67 -10.22 -2.20
CA ARG A 236 -15.54 -10.55 -3.32
C ARG A 236 -16.81 -9.70 -3.29
N ALA A 237 -17.16 -9.04 -4.40
CA ALA A 237 -18.35 -8.19 -4.51
C ALA A 237 -18.52 -7.21 -3.33
N GLY A 238 -17.43 -6.54 -2.95
CA GLY A 238 -17.41 -5.57 -1.86
C GLY A 238 -17.50 -6.16 -0.44
N ARG A 239 -17.46 -7.47 -0.29
CA ARG A 239 -17.59 -8.17 1.00
C ARG A 239 -16.33 -8.93 1.36
N LEU A 240 -16.06 -9.05 2.65
CA LEU A 240 -15.03 -9.92 3.20
C LEU A 240 -15.49 -11.38 3.05
N LEU A 241 -14.72 -12.17 2.30
CA LEU A 241 -14.97 -13.61 2.15
C LEU A 241 -14.17 -14.44 3.15
N PHE A 242 -12.89 -14.09 3.34
CA PHE A 242 -12.03 -14.71 4.35
C PHE A 242 -10.93 -13.72 4.77
N ASP A 243 -10.35 -14.00 5.94
CA ASP A 243 -9.28 -13.20 6.55
C ASP A 243 -8.44 -14.14 7.41
N ASP A 244 -7.34 -14.66 6.85
CA ASP A 244 -6.59 -15.76 7.44
C ASP A 244 -5.08 -15.64 7.19
N VAL A 245 -4.31 -16.43 7.94
CA VAL A 245 -2.89 -16.66 7.66
C VAL A 245 -2.74 -17.53 6.40
N PRO A 246 -1.63 -17.40 5.63
CA PRO A 246 -1.44 -18.16 4.39
C PRO A 246 -1.68 -19.66 4.51
N GLY A 247 -1.25 -20.28 5.62
CA GLY A 247 -1.41 -21.73 5.85
C GLY A 247 -2.83 -22.18 6.13
N ALA A 248 -3.76 -21.29 6.46
CA ALA A 248 -5.17 -21.59 6.70
C ALA A 248 -6.05 -21.36 5.45
N VAL A 249 -5.54 -20.67 4.43
CA VAL A 249 -6.29 -20.43 3.19
C VAL A 249 -6.33 -21.72 2.35
N THR A 250 -7.53 -22.27 2.19
CA THR A 250 -7.76 -23.52 1.49
C THR A 250 -8.03 -23.34 -0.02
N PRO A 251 -7.80 -24.36 -0.86
CA PRO A 251 -8.18 -24.31 -2.27
C PRO A 251 -9.66 -24.02 -2.50
N SER A 252 -10.55 -24.47 -1.61
CA SER A 252 -11.99 -24.16 -1.69
C SER A 252 -12.30 -22.70 -1.44
N MET A 253 -11.59 -22.02 -0.54
CA MET A 253 -11.72 -20.58 -0.31
C MET A 253 -11.27 -19.79 -1.54
N ILE A 254 -10.16 -20.21 -2.17
CA ILE A 254 -9.67 -19.60 -3.42
C ILE A 254 -10.68 -19.79 -4.55
N GLN A 255 -11.19 -21.01 -4.70
CA GLN A 255 -12.20 -21.31 -5.71
C GLN A 255 -13.47 -20.49 -5.48
N ALA A 256 -13.93 -20.33 -4.23
CA ALA A 256 -15.05 -19.47 -3.88
C ALA A 256 -14.79 -18.01 -4.20
N LEU A 257 -13.54 -17.52 -4.01
CA LEU A 257 -13.15 -16.15 -4.29
C LEU A 257 -13.25 -15.80 -5.79
N TYR A 258 -12.79 -16.71 -6.67
CA TYR A 258 -12.72 -16.47 -8.13
C TYR A 258 -13.83 -17.14 -8.93
N ARG A 259 -14.79 -17.79 -8.27
CA ARG A 259 -15.94 -18.42 -8.95
C ARG A 259 -16.71 -17.37 -9.75
N LEU A 260 -16.83 -17.55 -11.06
CA LEU A 260 -17.68 -16.72 -11.92
C LEU A 260 -19.13 -16.85 -11.44
N THR A 261 -19.79 -15.75 -11.21
CA THR A 261 -21.23 -15.67 -10.92
C THR A 261 -22.00 -15.62 -12.22
#